data_56c10cc2d6d3342dd856e8082981c3fd
#
_entry.id   56c10cc2d6d3342dd856e8082981c3fd
#
_cell.length_a   1.000
_cell.length_b   1.000
_cell.length_c   1.000
_cell.angle_alpha   90.00
_cell.angle_beta   90.00
_cell.angle_gamma   90.00
#
_symmetry.space_group_name_H-M   'P 1'
#
loop_
_entity.id
_entity.type
_entity.pdbx_description
1 polymer ?
#
loop_
_entity_poly.entity_id
_entity_poly.type
_entity_poly.pdbx_seq_one_letter_code
_entity_poly.pdbx_strand_id
1 'polypeptide(L)'
;MIDVRFERGVYLPRQDLWLDPWDAKRFAFVSHAHMDHIALHDEVIVSERTARLMQSRLPGERTEHALPFGERRTVRGFDLMLLPAGHIFGSAQCLLFAGEETLLYTGDFKLRPGKSAEQAEWRQADTLIMETTFGLPRYRFPPTERVVEQVVAFCREAIDDDQVPVLLGYSLGKAQEILCSLEGVGLTPMLHGSVYKMTRIYEEFGQAFCKYVRYNADDVAGKVLICPPSANRSRMLETIPRKRVAMISGWAVDPNALYRYQVDAAFPLSDHADYTDLIRYVQLVRPRRVFTIHGFAAEFARDLRERGIEAWALNKENQMEFLGLGRAPVSGAGEGVSPSRTSFARHTYETLSEFAKFATVGEQIAATPAKLEKIRLLADYLRTLDQEQLPIATTYFTGHAFAQSDLPHIASGRINHLPRNDGSVGIE
;
A
#
# COMPACT_ATOMS: atom_id res chain seq x y z
N MET A 1 -3.79 24.75 17.39
CA MET A 1 -4.18 23.68 16.44
C MET A 1 -2.99 23.35 15.56
N ILE A 2 -2.61 22.07 15.47
CA ILE A 2 -1.51 21.62 14.59
C ILE A 2 -1.97 21.78 13.13
N ASP A 3 -1.19 22.55 12.33
CA ASP A 3 -1.43 22.71 10.89
C ASP A 3 -0.95 21.44 10.16
N VAL A 4 -1.83 20.84 9.37
CA VAL A 4 -1.57 19.62 8.60
C VAL A 4 -1.85 19.91 7.14
N ARG A 5 -0.86 19.65 6.26
CA ARG A 5 -1.00 19.82 4.80
C ARG A 5 -0.72 18.48 4.10
N PHE A 6 -1.27 18.32 2.92
CA PHE A 6 -1.05 17.15 2.10
C PHE A 6 -0.55 17.53 0.70
N GLU A 7 0.70 17.12 0.38
CA GLU A 7 1.37 17.40 -0.88
C GLU A 7 2.25 16.20 -1.29
N ARG A 8 1.63 15.07 -1.71
CA ARG A 8 2.34 13.81 -1.94
C ARG A 8 3.08 13.29 -0.69
N GLY A 9 2.40 13.39 0.45
CA GLY A 9 2.85 13.11 1.79
C GLY A 9 2.24 14.11 2.76
N VAL A 10 2.21 13.80 4.02
CA VAL A 10 1.70 14.69 5.06
C VAL A 10 2.81 15.64 5.48
N TYR A 11 2.54 16.93 5.48
CA TYR A 11 3.49 17.97 5.88
C TYR A 11 3.00 18.74 7.11
N LEU A 12 3.87 18.89 8.09
CA LEU A 12 3.66 19.63 9.32
C LEU A 12 4.53 20.93 9.29
N PRO A 13 3.98 22.07 8.86
CA PRO A 13 4.75 23.29 8.58
C PRO A 13 5.54 23.83 9.77
N ARG A 14 4.97 23.76 10.99
CA ARG A 14 5.63 24.29 12.19
C ARG A 14 6.88 23.51 12.60
N GLN A 15 6.93 22.21 12.28
CA GLN A 15 8.04 21.31 12.56
C GLN A 15 8.99 21.18 11.36
N ASP A 16 8.60 21.73 10.20
CA ASP A 16 9.24 21.47 8.91
C ASP A 16 9.45 19.98 8.67
N LEU A 17 8.45 19.15 9.05
CA LEU A 17 8.49 17.69 9.05
C LEU A 17 7.50 17.11 8.06
N TRP A 18 7.98 16.22 7.22
CA TRP A 18 7.18 15.39 6.35
C TRP A 18 6.96 14.00 6.98
N LEU A 19 5.76 13.45 6.86
CA LEU A 19 5.41 12.11 7.32
C LEU A 19 5.15 11.24 6.08
N ASP A 20 5.95 10.19 5.89
CA ASP A 20 5.97 9.27 4.75
C ASP A 20 5.79 9.97 3.38
N PRO A 21 6.64 10.93 3.02
CA PRO A 21 6.52 11.59 1.73
C PRO A 21 6.98 10.69 0.59
N TRP A 22 6.26 10.75 -0.54
CA TRP A 22 6.56 9.94 -1.73
C TRP A 22 7.81 10.40 -2.50
N ASP A 23 8.22 11.64 -2.30
CA ASP A 23 9.41 12.23 -2.93
C ASP A 23 10.48 12.54 -1.89
N ALA A 24 11.73 12.62 -2.32
CA ALA A 24 12.84 13.05 -1.48
C ALA A 24 12.57 14.40 -0.82
N LYS A 25 12.77 14.49 0.47
CA LYS A 25 12.59 15.69 1.29
C LYS A 25 13.82 15.91 2.17
N ARG A 26 14.01 17.17 2.57
CA ARG A 26 15.10 17.54 3.46
C ARG A 26 14.97 16.87 4.83
N PHE A 27 13.76 16.73 5.36
CA PHE A 27 13.51 16.13 6.67
C PHE A 27 12.19 15.38 6.71
N ALA A 28 12.22 14.10 7.05
CA ALA A 28 11.06 13.24 7.04
C ALA A 28 11.02 12.27 8.24
N PHE A 29 9.83 11.92 8.69
CA PHE A 29 9.57 10.71 9.43
C PHE A 29 9.22 9.60 8.42
N VAL A 30 9.85 8.45 8.57
CA VAL A 30 9.55 7.24 7.78
C VAL A 30 9.03 6.16 8.70
N SER A 31 7.77 5.81 8.53
CA SER A 31 7.08 4.87 9.40
C SER A 31 7.61 3.46 9.27
N HIS A 32 7.92 3.00 8.06
CA HIS A 32 8.43 1.66 7.79
C HIS A 32 9.14 1.57 6.43
N ALA A 33 9.82 0.44 6.18
CA ALA A 33 10.71 0.33 5.05
C ALA A 33 10.07 -0.29 3.77
N HIS A 34 8.76 -0.16 3.53
CA HIS A 34 8.18 -0.44 2.22
C HIS A 34 8.57 0.64 1.20
N MET A 35 8.63 0.28 -0.10
CA MET A 35 9.20 1.15 -1.14
C MET A 35 8.36 2.40 -1.41
N ASP A 36 7.08 2.38 -1.12
CA ASP A 36 6.12 3.48 -1.24
C ASP A 36 6.17 4.47 -0.06
N HIS A 37 6.89 4.11 1.02
CA HIS A 37 7.12 4.97 2.19
C HIS A 37 8.56 5.49 2.30
N ILE A 38 9.48 5.03 1.45
CA ILE A 38 10.88 5.44 1.51
C ILE A 38 11.33 6.19 0.25
N ALA A 39 12.08 7.28 0.45
CA ALA A 39 12.77 8.00 -0.61
C ALA A 39 14.17 8.43 -0.13
N LEU A 40 14.98 9.00 -1.02
CA LEU A 40 16.31 9.51 -0.68
C LEU A 40 16.20 10.86 0.04
N HIS A 41 15.75 10.82 1.29
CA HIS A 41 15.68 11.99 2.17
C HIS A 41 17.08 12.34 2.70
N ASP A 42 17.33 13.63 2.97
CA ASP A 42 18.61 14.07 3.54
C ASP A 42 18.71 13.69 5.03
N GLU A 43 17.60 13.78 5.75
CA GLU A 43 17.52 13.51 7.18
C GLU A 43 16.19 12.83 7.52
N VAL A 44 16.22 11.77 8.35
CA VAL A 44 15.05 10.97 8.69
C VAL A 44 14.94 10.68 10.18
N ILE A 45 13.70 10.65 10.67
CA ILE A 45 13.32 10.03 11.95
C ILE A 45 12.76 8.65 11.62
N VAL A 46 13.28 7.61 12.25
CA VAL A 46 12.92 6.21 12.02
C VAL A 46 13.05 5.38 13.30
N SER A 47 12.46 4.18 13.34
CA SER A 47 12.88 3.16 14.31
C SER A 47 14.25 2.58 13.92
N GLU A 48 14.99 2.04 14.89
CA GLU A 48 16.29 1.39 14.63
C GLU A 48 16.19 0.26 13.59
N ARG A 49 15.10 -0.51 13.63
CA ARG A 49 14.84 -1.62 12.71
C ARG A 49 14.51 -1.11 11.31
N THR A 50 13.68 -0.07 11.21
CA THR A 50 13.37 0.59 9.93
C THR A 50 14.62 1.19 9.31
N ALA A 51 15.50 1.85 10.07
CA ALA A 51 16.78 2.36 9.58
C ALA A 51 17.60 1.25 8.91
N ARG A 52 17.79 0.12 9.59
CA ARG A 52 18.55 -1.02 9.05
C ARG A 52 17.93 -1.63 7.80
N LEU A 53 16.60 -1.75 7.75
CA LEU A 53 15.87 -2.23 6.59
C LEU A 53 15.96 -1.25 5.42
N MET A 54 15.86 0.06 5.67
CA MET A 54 16.03 1.11 4.65
C MET A 54 17.43 1.07 4.02
N GLN A 55 18.49 0.93 4.82
CA GLN A 55 19.84 0.80 4.28
C GLN A 55 20.00 -0.38 3.33
N SER A 56 19.28 -1.48 3.59
CA SER A 56 19.31 -2.66 2.73
C SER A 56 18.50 -2.50 1.44
N ARG A 57 17.40 -1.74 1.47
CA ARG A 57 16.44 -1.59 0.36
C ARG A 57 16.73 -0.38 -0.52
N LEU A 58 17.09 0.73 0.11
CA LEU A 58 17.39 2.01 -0.51
C LEU A 58 18.69 2.56 0.10
N PRO A 59 19.87 2.00 -0.26
CA PRO A 59 21.15 2.47 0.25
C PRO A 59 21.40 3.92 -0.19
N GLY A 60 22.06 4.69 0.67
CA GLY A 60 22.39 6.08 0.44
C GLY A 60 22.86 6.74 1.73
N GLU A 61 23.57 7.86 1.61
CA GLU A 61 23.96 8.69 2.75
C GLU A 61 22.77 9.55 3.18
N ARG A 62 22.48 9.56 4.46
CA ARG A 62 21.46 10.39 5.12
C ARG A 62 21.74 10.48 6.60
N THR A 63 21.27 11.54 7.24
CA THR A 63 21.27 11.63 8.70
C THR A 63 20.09 10.83 9.24
N GLU A 64 20.36 9.84 10.10
CA GLU A 64 19.31 8.99 10.69
C GLU A 64 19.16 9.27 12.18
N HIS A 65 17.99 9.75 12.59
CA HIS A 65 17.55 9.75 13.99
C HIS A 65 16.82 8.43 14.26
N ALA A 66 17.59 7.38 14.53
CA ALA A 66 17.08 6.07 14.88
C ALA A 66 16.65 6.07 16.35
N LEU A 67 15.33 5.99 16.60
CA LEU A 67 14.75 6.15 17.92
C LEU A 67 14.16 4.82 18.44
N PRO A 68 14.29 4.53 19.75
CA PRO A 68 13.61 3.42 20.38
C PRO A 68 12.10 3.69 20.49
N PHE A 69 11.32 2.63 20.63
CA PHE A 69 9.89 2.73 20.92
C PHE A 69 9.62 3.13 22.37
N GLY A 70 8.52 3.86 22.58
CA GLY A 70 7.97 4.20 23.88
C GLY A 70 8.72 5.31 24.63
N GLU A 71 9.76 5.88 24.06
CA GLU A 71 10.55 6.96 24.68
C GLU A 71 10.29 8.31 24.01
N ARG A 72 9.99 9.34 24.84
CA ARG A 72 9.90 10.71 24.33
C ARG A 72 11.31 11.25 24.07
N ARG A 73 11.50 11.76 22.84
CA ARG A 73 12.78 12.32 22.36
C ARG A 73 12.57 13.67 21.72
N THR A 74 13.56 14.55 21.85
CA THR A 74 13.57 15.84 21.18
C THR A 74 14.43 15.77 19.92
N VAL A 75 13.86 16.10 18.76
CA VAL A 75 14.56 16.19 17.48
C VAL A 75 14.25 17.56 16.88
N ARG A 76 15.26 18.32 16.44
CA ARG A 76 15.11 19.65 15.87
C ARG A 76 14.22 20.61 16.70
N GLY A 77 14.23 20.47 18.03
CA GLY A 77 13.50 21.35 18.96
C GLY A 77 12.02 21.03 19.15
N PHE A 78 11.51 19.94 18.64
CA PHE A 78 10.18 19.41 18.98
C PHE A 78 10.27 17.99 19.56
N ASP A 79 9.30 17.65 20.38
CA ASP A 79 9.24 16.37 21.06
C ASP A 79 8.34 15.39 20.32
N LEU A 80 8.79 14.15 20.24
CA LEU A 80 8.02 13.04 19.67
C LEU A 80 8.31 11.72 20.41
N MET A 81 7.46 10.73 20.16
CA MET A 81 7.61 9.36 20.63
C MET A 81 7.23 8.42 19.50
N LEU A 82 8.06 7.41 19.24
CA LEU A 82 7.69 6.34 18.33
C LEU A 82 6.95 5.25 19.09
N LEU A 83 5.86 4.76 18.52
CA LEU A 83 5.11 3.60 19.01
C LEU A 83 5.14 2.51 17.95
N PRO A 84 5.16 1.22 18.32
CA PRO A 84 5.05 0.14 17.34
C PRO A 84 3.72 0.25 16.56
N ALA A 85 3.75 0.03 15.25
CA ALA A 85 2.57 0.07 14.40
C ALA A 85 1.97 -1.32 14.12
N GLY A 86 2.72 -2.41 14.32
CA GLY A 86 2.26 -3.78 14.13
C GLY A 86 2.14 -4.24 12.68
N HIS A 87 2.48 -3.39 11.71
CA HIS A 87 2.38 -3.67 10.28
C HIS A 87 3.48 -4.63 9.82
N ILE A 88 4.72 -4.21 9.92
CA ILE A 88 5.92 -5.03 9.70
C ILE A 88 6.94 -4.76 10.82
N PHE A 89 7.99 -5.55 10.87
CA PHE A 89 9.08 -5.41 11.83
C PHE A 89 9.69 -4.01 11.81
N GLY A 90 9.67 -3.34 12.95
CA GLY A 90 10.16 -1.99 13.11
C GLY A 90 9.20 -0.90 12.62
N SER A 91 8.02 -1.23 12.09
CA SER A 91 7.02 -0.22 11.69
C SER A 91 6.62 0.64 12.89
N ALA A 92 6.63 1.94 12.69
CA ALA A 92 6.46 2.95 13.73
C ALA A 92 5.29 3.88 13.44
N GLN A 93 4.57 4.22 14.49
CA GLN A 93 3.69 5.38 14.53
C GLN A 93 4.48 6.55 15.14
N CYS A 94 4.13 7.78 14.78
CA CYS A 94 4.74 8.99 15.34
C CYS A 94 3.73 9.76 16.18
N LEU A 95 3.95 9.81 17.49
CA LEU A 95 3.22 10.68 18.42
C LEU A 95 4.02 11.97 18.62
N LEU A 96 3.53 13.08 18.06
CA LEU A 96 4.12 14.39 18.14
C LEU A 96 3.48 15.19 19.30
N PHE A 97 4.30 15.92 20.07
CA PHE A 97 3.88 16.83 21.11
C PHE A 97 4.11 18.28 20.67
N ALA A 98 3.05 19.08 20.54
CA ALA A 98 3.10 20.46 20.09
C ALA A 98 2.42 21.39 21.12
N GLY A 99 3.15 21.73 22.18
CA GLY A 99 2.61 22.42 23.36
C GLY A 99 1.64 21.49 24.10
N GLU A 100 0.38 21.94 24.22
CA GLU A 100 -0.69 21.15 24.87
C GLU A 100 -1.41 20.20 23.89
N GLU A 101 -1.17 20.33 22.59
CA GLU A 101 -1.79 19.48 21.57
C GLU A 101 -0.89 18.30 21.19
N THR A 102 -1.52 17.16 20.91
CA THR A 102 -0.85 15.96 20.44
C THR A 102 -1.38 15.51 19.07
N LEU A 103 -0.48 15.00 18.23
CA LEU A 103 -0.82 14.42 16.95
C LEU A 103 -0.23 13.01 16.86
N LEU A 104 -1.07 12.04 16.53
CA LEU A 104 -0.65 10.67 16.25
C LEU A 104 -0.80 10.39 14.76
N TYR A 105 0.32 10.03 14.10
CA TYR A 105 0.37 9.52 12.74
C TYR A 105 0.63 8.02 12.78
N THR A 106 -0.24 7.22 12.17
CA THR A 106 -0.14 5.77 12.26
C THR A 106 0.92 5.15 11.35
N GLY A 107 1.23 5.80 10.19
CA GLY A 107 1.77 5.06 9.08
C GLY A 107 0.82 3.91 8.72
N ASP A 108 1.32 2.87 8.07
CA ASP A 108 0.57 1.63 7.94
C ASP A 108 0.60 0.86 9.25
N PHE A 109 -0.56 0.34 9.69
CA PHE A 109 -0.64 -0.33 10.99
C PHE A 109 -1.54 -1.57 10.97
N LYS A 110 -1.29 -2.47 11.92
CA LYS A 110 -2.09 -3.67 12.14
C LYS A 110 -2.38 -3.82 13.63
N LEU A 111 -3.66 -3.79 14.02
CA LEU A 111 -4.05 -3.90 15.41
C LEU A 111 -4.04 -5.36 15.92
N ARG A 112 -4.37 -6.32 15.04
CA ARG A 112 -4.29 -7.75 15.37
C ARG A 112 -2.83 -8.16 15.57
N PRO A 113 -2.51 -8.95 16.61
CA PRO A 113 -1.16 -9.44 16.82
C PRO A 113 -0.62 -10.19 15.59
N GLY A 114 0.59 -9.82 15.16
CA GLY A 114 1.39 -10.60 14.22
C GLY A 114 2.44 -11.43 14.97
N LYS A 115 3.10 -12.36 14.25
CA LYS A 115 4.20 -13.16 14.81
C LYS A 115 5.58 -12.62 14.42
N SER A 116 5.65 -11.77 13.40
CA SER A 116 6.89 -11.28 12.80
C SER A 116 7.12 -9.77 12.97
N ALA A 117 6.24 -9.09 13.70
CA ALA A 117 6.32 -7.67 13.98
C ALA A 117 5.96 -7.40 15.45
N GLU A 118 6.36 -6.23 15.94
CA GLU A 118 5.96 -5.76 17.26
C GLU A 118 4.44 -5.59 17.35
N GLN A 119 3.85 -5.81 18.52
CA GLN A 119 2.44 -5.55 18.74
C GLN A 119 2.17 -4.05 18.66
N ALA A 120 1.13 -3.65 17.91
CA ALA A 120 0.72 -2.25 17.85
C ALA A 120 0.38 -1.70 19.23
N GLU A 121 0.90 -0.51 19.53
CA GLU A 121 0.54 0.26 20.70
C GLU A 121 -0.27 1.49 20.28
N TRP A 122 -0.94 2.14 21.21
CA TRP A 122 -1.66 3.38 20.99
C TRP A 122 -1.55 4.31 22.19
N ARG A 123 -1.74 5.58 21.93
CA ARG A 123 -1.88 6.64 22.95
C ARG A 123 -3.05 7.52 22.56
N GLN A 124 -3.68 8.15 23.54
CA GLN A 124 -4.66 9.20 23.27
C GLN A 124 -3.96 10.38 22.59
N ALA A 125 -4.63 10.98 21.61
CA ALA A 125 -4.11 12.14 20.88
C ALA A 125 -5.25 13.04 20.42
N ASP A 126 -5.02 14.36 20.37
CA ASP A 126 -6.03 15.33 19.92
C ASP A 126 -6.31 15.22 18.43
N THR A 127 -5.28 14.94 17.64
CA THR A 127 -5.36 14.74 16.21
C THR A 127 -4.84 13.34 15.84
N LEU A 128 -5.61 12.60 15.07
CA LEU A 128 -5.20 11.32 14.51
C LEU A 128 -5.10 11.45 12.99
N ILE A 129 -3.96 11.09 12.41
CA ILE A 129 -3.79 10.88 10.97
C ILE A 129 -3.58 9.37 10.77
N MET A 130 -4.46 8.71 10.02
CA MET A 130 -4.45 7.25 9.92
C MET A 130 -4.66 6.75 8.50
N GLU A 131 -4.01 5.61 8.19
CA GLU A 131 -4.26 4.86 6.97
C GLU A 131 -5.68 4.28 6.95
N THR A 132 -6.22 4.07 5.76
CA THR A 132 -7.54 3.44 5.57
C THR A 132 -7.55 2.49 4.36
N THR A 133 -6.47 1.71 4.20
CA THR A 133 -6.30 0.75 3.11
C THR A 133 -7.51 -0.18 2.95
N PHE A 134 -8.06 -0.65 4.08
CA PHE A 134 -9.26 -1.46 4.12
C PHE A 134 -10.46 -0.75 4.77
N GLY A 135 -10.62 0.55 4.50
CA GLY A 135 -11.60 1.45 5.10
C GLY A 135 -13.08 1.25 4.70
N LEU A 136 -13.43 0.14 4.04
CA LEU A 136 -14.83 -0.18 3.71
C LEU A 136 -15.37 -1.35 4.54
N PRO A 137 -16.67 -1.34 4.92
CA PRO A 137 -17.29 -2.39 5.75
C PRO A 137 -17.15 -3.82 5.23
N ARG A 138 -16.95 -4.00 3.92
CA ARG A 138 -16.75 -5.32 3.29
C ARG A 138 -15.37 -5.94 3.61
N TYR A 139 -14.39 -5.15 4.00
CA TYR A 139 -13.05 -5.64 4.34
C TYR A 139 -12.98 -6.01 5.81
N ARG A 140 -13.51 -7.19 6.13
CA ARG A 140 -13.39 -7.84 7.44
C ARG A 140 -12.65 -9.14 7.26
N PHE A 141 -11.51 -9.27 7.93
CA PHE A 141 -10.69 -10.45 7.76
C PHE A 141 -11.14 -11.60 8.66
N PRO A 142 -11.07 -12.84 8.18
CA PRO A 142 -11.28 -14.01 9.02
C PRO A 142 -10.21 -14.08 10.13
N PRO A 143 -10.41 -14.91 11.16
CA PRO A 143 -9.37 -15.20 12.15
C PRO A 143 -8.08 -15.67 11.50
N THR A 144 -6.94 -15.12 11.94
CA THR A 144 -5.61 -15.41 11.39
C THR A 144 -5.30 -16.91 11.42
N GLU A 145 -5.65 -17.58 12.52
CA GLU A 145 -5.42 -19.01 12.73
C GLU A 145 -6.08 -19.85 11.65
N ARG A 146 -7.33 -19.52 11.31
CA ARG A 146 -8.09 -20.21 10.25
C ARG A 146 -7.43 -20.03 8.87
N VAL A 147 -6.93 -18.83 8.59
CA VAL A 147 -6.23 -18.57 7.32
C VAL A 147 -4.92 -19.37 7.26
N VAL A 148 -4.18 -19.40 8.38
CA VAL A 148 -2.94 -20.18 8.48
C VAL A 148 -3.20 -21.69 8.31
N GLU A 149 -4.25 -22.23 8.93
CA GLU A 149 -4.66 -23.63 8.72
C GLU A 149 -4.91 -23.95 7.23
N GLN A 150 -5.60 -23.05 6.53
CA GLN A 150 -5.86 -23.20 5.09
C GLN A 150 -4.58 -23.14 4.25
N VAL A 151 -3.64 -22.25 4.58
CA VAL A 151 -2.32 -22.15 3.93
C VAL A 151 -1.51 -23.45 4.14
N VAL A 152 -1.51 -23.98 5.37
CA VAL A 152 -0.80 -25.24 5.69
C VAL A 152 -1.42 -26.42 4.95
N ALA A 153 -2.75 -26.51 4.91
CA ALA A 153 -3.47 -27.55 4.18
C ALA A 153 -3.13 -27.50 2.68
N PHE A 154 -3.19 -26.32 2.06
CA PHE A 154 -2.78 -26.09 0.66
C PHE A 154 -1.36 -26.58 0.39
N CYS A 155 -0.41 -26.27 1.30
CA CYS A 155 0.99 -26.70 1.13
C CYS A 155 1.14 -28.22 1.21
N ARG A 156 0.44 -28.88 2.15
CA ARG A 156 0.47 -30.34 2.31
C ARG A 156 -0.13 -31.06 1.09
N GLU A 157 -1.32 -30.64 0.66
CA GLU A 157 -1.98 -31.18 -0.53
C GLU A 157 -1.09 -31.03 -1.78
N ALA A 158 -0.43 -29.89 -1.97
CA ALA A 158 0.49 -29.71 -3.10
C ALA A 158 1.68 -30.68 -3.04
N ILE A 159 2.27 -30.88 -1.85
CA ILE A 159 3.39 -31.80 -1.66
C ILE A 159 2.94 -33.27 -1.87
N ASP A 160 1.77 -33.63 -1.36
CA ASP A 160 1.21 -34.98 -1.53
C ASP A 160 0.91 -35.30 -3.01
N ASP A 161 0.60 -34.27 -3.81
CA ASP A 161 0.41 -34.32 -5.26
C ASP A 161 1.74 -34.23 -6.06
N ASP A 162 2.91 -34.36 -5.42
CA ASP A 162 4.25 -34.11 -5.99
C ASP A 162 4.38 -32.73 -6.66
N GLN A 163 3.73 -31.70 -6.15
CA GLN A 163 3.85 -30.33 -6.62
C GLN A 163 4.60 -29.48 -5.60
N VAL A 164 5.26 -28.43 -6.07
CA VAL A 164 5.91 -27.44 -5.20
C VAL A 164 4.89 -26.37 -4.81
N PRO A 165 4.51 -26.25 -3.53
CA PRO A 165 3.70 -25.12 -3.08
C PRO A 165 4.52 -23.84 -3.10
N VAL A 166 4.01 -22.82 -3.80
CA VAL A 166 4.61 -21.49 -3.91
C VAL A 166 3.69 -20.48 -3.24
N LEU A 167 4.16 -19.85 -2.17
CA LEU A 167 3.44 -18.82 -1.45
C LEU A 167 3.97 -17.44 -1.86
N LEU A 168 3.13 -16.63 -2.50
CA LEU A 168 3.46 -15.28 -2.92
C LEU A 168 3.08 -14.28 -1.83
N GLY A 169 4.09 -13.62 -1.26
CA GLY A 169 3.93 -12.55 -0.28
C GLY A 169 5.06 -11.53 -0.40
N TYR A 170 4.82 -10.28 -0.03
CA TYR A 170 5.88 -9.25 -0.09
C TYR A 170 7.13 -9.70 0.65
N SER A 171 8.31 -9.42 0.06
CA SER A 171 9.62 -9.88 0.59
C SER A 171 9.92 -9.37 2.00
N LEU A 172 9.34 -8.24 2.37
CA LEU A 172 9.45 -7.62 3.69
C LEU A 172 8.07 -7.59 4.37
N GLY A 173 7.97 -8.13 5.55
CA GLY A 173 6.76 -8.22 6.37
C GLY A 173 5.99 -9.52 6.10
N LYS A 174 5.24 -9.60 4.99
CA LYS A 174 4.36 -10.74 4.66
C LYS A 174 5.10 -12.07 4.60
N ALA A 175 6.25 -12.12 3.96
CA ALA A 175 7.03 -13.35 3.84
C ALA A 175 7.50 -13.86 5.21
N GLN A 176 7.88 -12.96 6.13
CA GLN A 176 8.28 -13.31 7.48
C GLN A 176 7.09 -13.78 8.34
N GLU A 177 5.91 -13.17 8.16
CA GLU A 177 4.68 -13.61 8.83
C GLU A 177 4.27 -15.02 8.36
N ILE A 178 4.39 -15.30 7.06
CA ILE A 178 4.19 -16.64 6.49
C ILE A 178 5.19 -17.62 7.11
N LEU A 179 6.47 -17.25 7.16
CA LEU A 179 7.53 -18.10 7.72
C LEU A 179 7.27 -18.46 9.19
N CYS A 180 6.87 -17.48 10.01
CA CYS A 180 6.45 -17.72 11.40
C CYS A 180 5.20 -18.61 11.50
N SER A 181 4.31 -18.52 10.51
CA SER A 181 3.08 -19.34 10.48
C SER A 181 3.34 -20.79 10.14
N LEU A 182 4.49 -21.11 9.54
CA LEU A 182 4.92 -22.49 9.21
C LEU A 182 5.74 -23.14 10.36
N GLU A 183 5.93 -22.46 11.48
CA GLU A 183 6.63 -23.02 12.62
C GLU A 183 5.86 -24.21 13.22
N GLY A 184 6.55 -25.31 13.48
CA GLY A 184 6.00 -26.50 14.14
C GLY A 184 5.05 -27.36 13.28
N VAL A 185 4.79 -27.01 12.01
CA VAL A 185 3.84 -27.74 11.15
C VAL A 185 4.49 -28.86 10.31
N GLY A 186 5.79 -29.09 10.44
CA GLY A 186 6.52 -30.16 9.77
C GLY A 186 6.83 -29.87 8.29
N LEU A 187 6.66 -28.65 7.83
CA LEU A 187 7.00 -28.18 6.47
C LEU A 187 8.36 -27.49 6.47
N THR A 188 9.12 -27.62 5.39
CA THR A 188 10.44 -26.97 5.23
C THR A 188 10.30 -25.75 4.31
N PRO A 189 10.36 -24.51 4.82
CA PRO A 189 10.34 -23.31 4.00
C PRO A 189 11.63 -23.16 3.19
N MET A 190 11.49 -22.74 1.93
CA MET A 190 12.57 -22.31 1.06
C MET A 190 12.33 -20.85 0.65
N LEU A 191 13.30 -19.99 0.85
CA LEU A 191 13.12 -18.56 0.65
C LEU A 191 13.76 -18.05 -0.63
N HIS A 192 12.98 -17.33 -1.44
CA HIS A 192 13.52 -16.52 -2.54
C HIS A 192 14.64 -15.59 -2.03
N GLY A 193 15.61 -15.25 -2.87
CA GLY A 193 16.79 -14.45 -2.48
C GLY A 193 16.45 -13.12 -1.81
N SER A 194 15.42 -12.39 -2.28
CA SER A 194 14.97 -11.14 -1.65
C SER A 194 14.30 -11.36 -0.29
N VAL A 195 13.52 -12.44 -0.14
CA VAL A 195 12.91 -12.83 1.13
C VAL A 195 14.01 -13.23 2.13
N TYR A 196 14.93 -14.08 1.69
CA TYR A 196 16.08 -14.51 2.51
C TYR A 196 16.87 -13.30 3.03
N LYS A 197 17.18 -12.33 2.15
CA LYS A 197 17.90 -11.10 2.55
C LYS A 197 17.17 -10.32 3.65
N MET A 198 15.86 -10.15 3.55
CA MET A 198 15.09 -9.44 4.56
C MET A 198 14.99 -10.25 5.87
N THR A 199 14.74 -11.56 5.79
CA THR A 199 14.68 -12.45 6.96
C THR A 199 15.97 -12.39 7.79
N ARG A 200 17.15 -12.35 7.15
CA ARG A 200 18.43 -12.21 7.86
C ARG A 200 18.51 -10.93 8.68
N ILE A 201 17.91 -9.82 8.21
CA ILE A 201 17.89 -8.57 8.99
C ILE A 201 17.03 -8.71 10.25
N TYR A 202 15.90 -9.42 10.20
CA TYR A 202 15.10 -9.71 11.39
C TYR A 202 15.91 -10.50 12.43
N GLU A 203 16.71 -11.47 11.97
CA GLU A 203 17.58 -12.26 12.84
C GLU A 203 18.71 -11.43 13.48
N GLU A 204 19.24 -10.41 12.80
CA GLU A 204 20.20 -9.45 13.37
C GLU A 204 19.64 -8.78 14.64
N PHE A 205 18.32 -8.62 14.74
CA PHE A 205 17.62 -8.05 15.90
C PHE A 205 17.02 -9.10 16.85
N GLY A 206 17.41 -10.38 16.68
CA GLY A 206 17.01 -11.45 17.58
C GLY A 206 15.65 -12.11 17.30
N GLN A 207 14.99 -11.78 16.16
CA GLN A 207 13.79 -12.50 15.74
C GLN A 207 14.17 -13.93 15.35
N ALA A 208 13.59 -14.91 16.05
CA ALA A 208 13.79 -16.32 15.72
C ALA A 208 12.78 -16.78 14.65
N PHE A 209 13.23 -17.68 13.78
CA PHE A 209 12.40 -18.36 12.79
C PHE A 209 12.61 -19.87 12.84
N CYS A 210 11.64 -20.63 12.34
CA CYS A 210 11.83 -22.05 12.08
C CYS A 210 12.98 -22.28 11.08
N LYS A 211 13.53 -23.49 11.04
CA LYS A 211 14.60 -23.84 10.08
C LYS A 211 14.09 -23.63 8.65
N TYR A 212 14.79 -22.83 7.87
CA TYR A 212 14.51 -22.57 6.47
C TYR A 212 15.78 -22.68 5.63
N VAL A 213 15.63 -22.77 4.31
CA VAL A 213 16.76 -22.82 3.36
C VAL A 213 16.63 -21.71 2.32
N ARG A 214 17.75 -21.30 1.74
CA ARG A 214 17.75 -20.39 0.60
C ARG A 214 17.38 -21.16 -0.67
N TYR A 215 16.68 -20.49 -1.59
CA TYR A 215 16.27 -21.07 -2.87
C TYR A 215 17.43 -21.74 -3.60
N ASN A 216 17.20 -23.02 -3.97
CA ASN A 216 18.02 -23.83 -4.83
C ASN A 216 17.08 -24.62 -5.76
N ALA A 217 17.25 -24.48 -7.07
CA ALA A 217 16.39 -25.11 -8.06
C ALA A 217 16.45 -26.65 -8.00
N ASP A 218 17.63 -27.22 -7.69
CA ASP A 218 17.84 -28.68 -7.65
C ASP A 218 17.27 -29.32 -6.38
N ASP A 219 16.87 -28.52 -5.38
CA ASP A 219 16.43 -28.99 -4.05
C ASP A 219 15.06 -28.43 -3.65
N VAL A 220 14.21 -28.04 -4.63
CA VAL A 220 12.92 -27.38 -4.37
C VAL A 220 11.79 -28.38 -4.05
N ALA A 221 11.92 -29.65 -4.49
CA ALA A 221 10.91 -30.68 -4.26
C ALA A 221 10.66 -30.92 -2.76
N GLY A 222 9.39 -31.06 -2.38
CA GLY A 222 8.98 -31.30 -1.00
C GLY A 222 9.16 -30.10 -0.06
N LYS A 223 9.46 -28.89 -0.57
CA LYS A 223 9.61 -27.66 0.19
C LYS A 223 8.55 -26.63 -0.15
N VAL A 224 8.28 -25.74 0.78
CA VAL A 224 7.35 -24.60 0.61
C VAL A 224 8.16 -23.39 0.16
N LEU A 225 8.01 -22.99 -1.09
CA LEU A 225 8.74 -21.86 -1.66
C LEU A 225 8.02 -20.53 -1.36
N ILE A 226 8.68 -19.61 -0.65
CA ILE A 226 8.15 -18.29 -0.32
C ILE A 226 8.83 -17.25 -1.21
N CYS A 227 8.03 -16.54 -2.03
CA CYS A 227 8.49 -15.60 -3.05
C CYS A 227 7.74 -14.26 -2.98
N PRO A 228 8.33 -13.15 -3.48
CA PRO A 228 7.57 -11.93 -3.71
C PRO A 228 6.56 -12.11 -4.87
N PRO A 229 5.45 -11.32 -4.90
CA PRO A 229 4.46 -11.39 -5.99
C PRO A 229 5.07 -11.17 -7.38
N SER A 230 6.12 -10.35 -7.49
CA SER A 230 6.85 -10.10 -8.74
C SER A 230 7.53 -11.36 -9.32
N ALA A 231 7.74 -12.39 -8.51
CA ALA A 231 8.31 -13.65 -8.97
C ALA A 231 7.31 -14.53 -9.74
N ASN A 232 6.00 -14.28 -9.67
CA ASN A 232 4.95 -15.15 -10.23
C ASN A 232 5.13 -15.45 -11.74
N ARG A 233 5.74 -14.52 -12.48
CA ARG A 233 6.02 -14.67 -13.92
C ARG A 233 7.52 -14.65 -14.22
N SER A 234 8.35 -15.01 -13.24
CA SER A 234 9.78 -15.05 -13.42
C SER A 234 10.21 -16.39 -14.02
N ARG A 235 11.32 -16.34 -14.76
CA ARG A 235 11.96 -17.55 -15.30
C ARG A 235 12.24 -18.59 -14.20
N MET A 236 12.54 -18.14 -12.97
CA MET A 236 12.75 -19.02 -11.83
C MET A 236 11.53 -19.91 -11.56
N LEU A 237 10.32 -19.34 -11.53
CA LEU A 237 9.10 -20.12 -11.30
C LEU A 237 8.68 -20.89 -12.56
N GLU A 238 8.96 -20.40 -13.76
CA GLU A 238 8.67 -21.11 -15.02
C GLU A 238 9.44 -22.44 -15.10
N THR A 239 10.67 -22.50 -14.56
CA THR A 239 11.48 -23.72 -14.55
C THR A 239 11.03 -24.77 -13.55
N ILE A 240 10.08 -24.48 -12.65
CA ILE A 240 9.48 -25.48 -11.75
C ILE A 240 8.27 -26.09 -12.45
N PRO A 241 8.37 -27.35 -12.96
CA PRO A 241 7.35 -27.90 -13.87
C PRO A 241 6.04 -28.24 -13.16
N ARG A 242 6.11 -28.68 -11.91
CA ARG A 242 4.95 -29.04 -11.08
C ARG A 242 4.88 -28.15 -9.86
N LYS A 243 4.04 -27.15 -9.90
CA LYS A 243 3.84 -26.19 -8.80
C LYS A 243 2.38 -25.83 -8.62
N ARG A 244 2.00 -25.49 -7.41
CA ARG A 244 0.73 -24.82 -7.06
C ARG A 244 1.06 -23.50 -6.42
N VAL A 245 0.46 -22.43 -6.91
CA VAL A 245 0.79 -21.05 -6.53
C VAL A 245 -0.36 -20.43 -5.74
N ALA A 246 -0.05 -19.87 -4.58
CA ALA A 246 -1.02 -19.13 -3.77
C ALA A 246 -0.57 -17.70 -3.52
N MET A 247 -1.51 -16.75 -3.59
CA MET A 247 -1.32 -15.36 -3.16
C MET A 247 -1.72 -15.19 -1.70
N ILE A 248 -0.83 -14.59 -0.92
CA ILE A 248 -1.08 -14.23 0.49
C ILE A 248 -1.18 -12.71 0.59
N SER A 249 -2.40 -12.19 0.76
CA SER A 249 -2.65 -10.75 0.75
C SER A 249 -3.98 -10.43 1.44
N GLY A 250 -4.10 -9.27 2.08
CA GLY A 250 -5.39 -8.76 2.58
C GLY A 250 -6.44 -8.61 1.46
N TRP A 251 -6.00 -8.30 0.25
CA TRP A 251 -6.87 -8.21 -0.93
C TRP A 251 -7.44 -9.54 -1.41
N ALA A 252 -6.95 -10.67 -0.88
CA ALA A 252 -7.49 -12.00 -1.18
C ALA A 252 -8.89 -12.25 -0.57
N VAL A 253 -9.43 -11.31 0.19
CA VAL A 253 -10.84 -11.32 0.62
C VAL A 253 -11.80 -11.07 -0.56
N ASP A 254 -11.30 -10.48 -1.65
CA ASP A 254 -12.09 -10.27 -2.87
C ASP A 254 -12.31 -11.62 -3.58
N PRO A 255 -13.56 -12.00 -3.93
CA PRO A 255 -13.86 -13.23 -4.67
C PRO A 255 -13.10 -13.36 -6.00
N ASN A 256 -12.72 -12.23 -6.63
CA ASN A 256 -11.99 -12.20 -7.88
C ASN A 256 -10.46 -12.32 -7.72
N ALA A 257 -9.97 -12.52 -6.50
CA ALA A 257 -8.53 -12.55 -6.20
C ALA A 257 -7.78 -13.60 -7.04
N LEU A 258 -8.33 -14.80 -7.21
CA LEU A 258 -7.73 -15.86 -8.02
C LEU A 258 -7.48 -15.41 -9.46
N TYR A 259 -8.48 -14.80 -10.08
CA TYR A 259 -8.37 -14.29 -11.45
C TYR A 259 -7.40 -13.10 -11.53
N ARG A 260 -7.51 -12.16 -10.58
CA ARG A 260 -6.65 -10.96 -10.51
C ARG A 260 -5.16 -11.32 -10.42
N TYR A 261 -4.82 -12.28 -9.56
CA TYR A 261 -3.43 -12.69 -9.32
C TYR A 261 -2.95 -13.83 -10.23
N GLN A 262 -3.87 -14.48 -10.95
CA GLN A 262 -3.59 -15.66 -11.80
C GLN A 262 -2.85 -16.74 -11.00
N VAL A 263 -3.46 -17.19 -9.91
CA VAL A 263 -2.95 -18.17 -8.97
C VAL A 263 -3.99 -19.26 -8.70
N ASP A 264 -3.54 -20.39 -8.16
CA ASP A 264 -4.39 -21.54 -7.86
C ASP A 264 -5.18 -21.36 -6.55
N ALA A 265 -4.66 -20.55 -5.63
CA ALA A 265 -5.32 -20.19 -4.38
C ALA A 265 -5.00 -18.73 -3.94
N ALA A 266 -5.86 -18.15 -3.11
CA ALA A 266 -5.62 -16.85 -2.51
C ALA A 266 -6.11 -16.83 -1.06
N PHE A 267 -5.27 -16.37 -0.13
CA PHE A 267 -5.54 -16.40 1.31
C PHE A 267 -5.48 -15.00 1.91
N PRO A 268 -6.55 -14.57 2.61
CA PRO A 268 -6.70 -13.22 3.13
C PRO A 268 -5.93 -13.01 4.45
N LEU A 269 -4.59 -13.05 4.38
CA LEU A 269 -3.71 -12.70 5.49
C LEU A 269 -3.17 -11.28 5.26
N SER A 270 -3.59 -10.32 6.10
CA SER A 270 -3.26 -8.91 5.97
C SER A 270 -2.19 -8.47 6.99
N ASP A 271 -1.35 -7.51 6.57
CA ASP A 271 -0.45 -6.76 7.46
C ASP A 271 -1.05 -5.41 7.87
N HIS A 272 -2.24 -5.06 7.37
CA HIS A 272 -2.98 -3.85 7.71
C HIS A 272 -4.19 -4.17 8.59
N ALA A 273 -4.67 -3.16 9.29
CA ALA A 273 -5.92 -3.20 10.02
C ALA A 273 -7.10 -3.40 9.06
N ASP A 274 -8.08 -4.25 9.45
CA ASP A 274 -9.34 -4.35 8.75
C ASP A 274 -10.31 -3.21 9.16
N TYR A 275 -11.45 -3.10 8.49
CA TYR A 275 -12.45 -2.08 8.78
C TYR A 275 -12.84 -2.02 10.26
N THR A 276 -13.02 -3.17 10.92
CA THR A 276 -13.41 -3.27 12.33
C THR A 276 -12.29 -2.73 13.24
N ASP A 277 -11.04 -3.10 12.92
CA ASP A 277 -9.87 -2.65 13.65
C ASP A 277 -9.58 -1.15 13.43
N LEU A 278 -9.85 -0.61 12.23
CA LEU A 278 -9.78 0.83 11.97
C LEU A 278 -10.74 1.61 12.87
N ILE A 279 -12.02 1.20 12.95
CA ILE A 279 -13.00 1.83 13.85
C ILE A 279 -12.57 1.69 15.30
N ARG A 280 -12.12 0.50 15.72
CA ARG A 280 -11.64 0.24 17.08
C ARG A 280 -10.45 1.13 17.42
N TYR A 281 -9.55 1.35 16.48
CA TYR A 281 -8.37 2.18 16.70
C TYR A 281 -8.75 3.63 17.01
N VAL A 282 -9.69 4.21 16.27
CA VAL A 282 -10.22 5.55 16.55
C VAL A 282 -10.83 5.63 17.97
N GLN A 283 -11.57 4.57 18.40
CA GLN A 283 -12.14 4.50 19.74
C GLN A 283 -11.07 4.41 20.85
N LEU A 284 -9.93 3.78 20.59
CA LEU A 284 -8.81 3.65 21.53
C LEU A 284 -8.03 4.96 21.65
N VAL A 285 -7.75 5.62 20.54
CA VAL A 285 -7.01 6.91 20.51
C VAL A 285 -7.87 8.07 21.04
N ARG A 286 -9.19 8.03 20.82
CA ARG A 286 -10.18 9.05 21.23
C ARG A 286 -9.81 10.46 20.75
N PRO A 287 -9.54 10.65 19.46
CA PRO A 287 -9.13 11.94 18.95
C PRO A 287 -10.29 12.94 18.91
N ARG A 288 -9.99 14.23 18.96
CA ARG A 288 -10.96 15.31 18.69
C ARG A 288 -11.25 15.38 17.18
N ARG A 289 -10.24 15.08 16.34
CA ARG A 289 -10.38 15.05 14.87
C ARG A 289 -9.51 13.97 14.25
N VAL A 290 -9.98 13.44 13.13
CA VAL A 290 -9.32 12.38 12.36
C VAL A 290 -9.05 12.86 10.95
N PHE A 291 -7.83 12.65 10.47
CA PHE A 291 -7.48 12.75 9.06
C PHE A 291 -7.22 11.35 8.53
N THR A 292 -7.86 11.00 7.43
CA THR A 292 -7.71 9.69 6.78
C THR A 292 -6.86 9.81 5.53
N ILE A 293 -5.95 8.84 5.35
CA ILE A 293 -5.07 8.78 4.19
C ILE A 293 -5.04 7.34 3.64
N HIS A 294 -4.61 7.18 2.42
CA HIS A 294 -4.50 5.90 1.71
C HIS A 294 -5.83 5.15 1.56
N GLY A 295 -5.92 4.29 0.56
CA GLY A 295 -7.05 3.39 0.34
C GLY A 295 -8.40 4.12 0.22
N PHE A 296 -9.34 3.81 1.11
CA PHE A 296 -10.71 4.33 1.11
C PHE A 296 -10.87 5.54 2.03
N ALA A 297 -9.97 6.52 1.93
CA ALA A 297 -9.89 7.65 2.85
C ALA A 297 -11.19 8.48 2.89
N ALA A 298 -11.78 8.81 1.74
CA ALA A 298 -12.99 9.63 1.66
C ALA A 298 -14.21 8.90 2.25
N GLU A 299 -14.35 7.61 1.92
CA GLU A 299 -15.47 6.78 2.39
C GLU A 299 -15.38 6.56 3.90
N PHE A 300 -14.19 6.26 4.41
CA PHE A 300 -13.98 6.05 5.84
C PHE A 300 -14.16 7.34 6.65
N ALA A 301 -13.67 8.47 6.15
CA ALA A 301 -13.91 9.78 6.78
C ALA A 301 -15.41 10.11 6.85
N ARG A 302 -16.19 9.79 5.80
CA ARG A 302 -17.65 9.95 5.79
C ARG A 302 -18.30 9.06 6.84
N ASP A 303 -17.93 7.78 6.92
CA ASP A 303 -18.46 6.86 7.93
C ASP A 303 -18.15 7.32 9.37
N LEU A 304 -16.95 7.86 9.61
CA LEU A 304 -16.62 8.45 10.90
C LEU A 304 -17.50 9.67 11.24
N ARG A 305 -17.79 10.54 10.27
CA ARG A 305 -18.70 11.68 10.48
C ARG A 305 -20.13 11.25 10.78
N GLU A 306 -20.63 10.21 10.11
CA GLU A 306 -21.94 9.60 10.39
C GLU A 306 -22.02 9.04 11.83
N ARG A 307 -20.89 8.69 12.43
CA ARG A 307 -20.73 8.26 13.84
C ARG A 307 -20.52 9.43 14.80
N GLY A 308 -20.55 10.69 14.32
CA GLY A 308 -20.35 11.89 15.14
C GLY A 308 -18.88 12.21 15.42
N ILE A 309 -17.93 11.63 14.68
CA ILE A 309 -16.50 11.91 14.81
C ILE A 309 -16.11 12.93 13.75
N GLU A 310 -15.40 13.98 14.14
CA GLU A 310 -14.87 14.98 13.24
C GLU A 310 -13.76 14.38 12.35
N ALA A 311 -14.01 14.18 11.04
CA ALA A 311 -13.11 13.46 10.16
C ALA A 311 -13.07 14.02 8.73
N TRP A 312 -11.87 14.04 8.12
CA TRP A 312 -11.62 14.47 6.73
C TRP A 312 -10.60 13.57 6.05
N ALA A 313 -10.79 13.33 4.75
CA ALA A 313 -9.77 12.70 3.94
C ALA A 313 -8.70 13.71 3.53
N LEU A 314 -7.44 13.38 3.72
CA LEU A 314 -6.32 14.17 3.20
C LEU A 314 -6.07 13.79 1.74
N ASN A 315 -6.68 14.53 0.82
CA ASN A 315 -6.40 14.52 -0.62
C ASN A 315 -6.35 15.97 -1.13
N LYS A 316 -5.89 16.18 -2.36
CA LYS A 316 -5.78 17.53 -2.92
C LYS A 316 -7.12 18.29 -2.96
N GLU A 317 -8.22 17.59 -3.14
CA GLU A 317 -9.56 18.16 -3.24
C GLU A 317 -10.10 18.61 -1.89
N ASN A 318 -9.90 17.84 -0.83
CA ASN A 318 -10.41 18.15 0.51
C ASN A 318 -9.60 19.21 1.26
N GLN A 319 -8.38 19.53 0.81
CA GLN A 319 -7.61 20.65 1.38
C GLN A 319 -8.32 22.01 1.17
N MET A 320 -9.05 22.15 0.05
CA MET A 320 -9.84 23.36 -0.21
C MET A 320 -11.08 23.46 0.70
N GLU A 321 -11.72 22.36 1.04
CA GLU A 321 -12.83 22.31 1.99
C GLU A 321 -12.39 22.63 3.42
N PHE A 322 -11.24 22.11 3.85
CA PHE A 322 -10.66 22.38 5.16
C PHE A 322 -10.28 23.87 5.36
N LEU A 323 -9.73 24.50 4.33
CA LEU A 323 -9.42 25.94 4.34
C LEU A 323 -10.70 26.80 4.25
N GLY A 324 -11.81 26.26 3.76
CA GLY A 324 -13.11 26.91 3.65
C GLY A 324 -13.90 26.97 4.97
N LEU A 325 -13.68 26.04 5.89
CA LEU A 325 -14.37 25.99 7.20
C LEU A 325 -14.00 27.10 8.19
N GLY A 326 -13.02 27.96 7.84
CA GLY A 326 -12.69 29.17 8.61
C GLY A 326 -13.61 30.38 8.33
N ARG A 327 -14.60 30.29 7.44
CA ARG A 327 -15.59 31.33 7.19
C ARG A 327 -16.92 30.93 7.82
N ALA A 328 -17.27 31.62 8.91
CA ALA A 328 -18.62 31.55 9.47
C ALA A 328 -19.67 31.86 8.39
N PRO A 329 -20.82 31.16 8.36
CA PRO A 329 -21.88 31.47 7.43
C PRO A 329 -22.42 32.89 7.76
N VAL A 330 -22.25 33.84 6.84
CA VAL A 330 -22.97 35.08 6.87
C VAL A 330 -24.43 34.76 6.53
N SER A 331 -25.30 34.86 7.50
CA SER A 331 -26.75 34.78 7.31
C SER A 331 -27.21 35.91 6.39
N GLY A 332 -27.48 35.60 5.16
CA GLY A 332 -28.12 36.46 4.17
C GLY A 332 -29.31 35.69 3.58
N ALA A 333 -30.51 36.06 4.02
CA ALA A 333 -31.75 35.67 3.39
C ALA A 333 -31.81 36.26 1.97
N GLY A 334 -32.02 35.41 0.95
CA GLY A 334 -32.19 35.83 -0.44
C GLY A 334 -32.72 34.67 -1.26
N GLU A 335 -33.98 34.77 -1.50
CA GLU A 335 -34.91 34.16 -2.48
C GLU A 335 -34.38 33.11 -3.49
N GLY A 336 -35.17 32.05 -3.60
CA GLY A 336 -34.99 30.88 -4.41
C GLY A 336 -34.87 31.16 -5.92
N VAL A 337 -33.87 30.54 -6.50
CA VAL A 337 -33.88 30.18 -7.92
C VAL A 337 -33.60 28.69 -8.00
N SER A 338 -34.61 27.95 -8.38
CA SER A 338 -34.52 26.50 -8.67
C SER A 338 -33.57 26.28 -9.85
N PRO A 339 -32.51 25.46 -9.73
CA PRO A 339 -31.67 25.17 -10.90
C PRO A 339 -32.48 24.34 -11.90
N SER A 340 -32.49 24.82 -13.16
CA SER A 340 -33.20 24.21 -14.25
C SER A 340 -32.71 22.76 -14.50
N ARG A 341 -33.66 21.85 -14.65
CA ARG A 341 -33.48 20.41 -14.96
C ARG A 341 -32.67 20.09 -16.22
N THR A 342 -32.26 21.09 -17.00
CA THR A 342 -31.58 20.91 -18.30
C THR A 342 -30.06 20.76 -18.22
N SER A 343 -29.40 21.19 -17.15
CA SER A 343 -27.94 21.07 -17.06
C SER A 343 -27.50 19.67 -16.60
N PHE A 344 -28.28 19.03 -15.73
CA PHE A 344 -27.99 17.68 -15.22
C PHE A 344 -28.11 16.59 -16.30
N ALA A 345 -29.12 16.72 -17.18
CA ALA A 345 -29.33 15.78 -18.28
C ALA A 345 -28.23 15.83 -19.33
N ARG A 346 -27.70 17.03 -19.66
CA ARG A 346 -26.63 17.18 -20.66
C ARG A 346 -25.31 16.57 -20.19
N HIS A 347 -24.93 16.80 -18.95
CA HIS A 347 -23.68 16.24 -18.39
C HIS A 347 -23.72 14.70 -18.33
N THR A 348 -24.86 14.12 -17.97
CA THR A 348 -25.06 12.66 -17.90
C THR A 348 -25.03 12.01 -19.30
N TYR A 349 -25.57 12.66 -20.32
CA TYR A 349 -25.55 12.15 -21.70
C TYR A 349 -24.15 12.23 -22.35
N GLU A 350 -23.37 13.26 -22.10
CA GLU A 350 -21.97 13.38 -22.57
C GLU A 350 -21.09 12.31 -21.93
N THR A 351 -21.21 12.08 -20.63
CA THR A 351 -20.44 11.05 -19.91
C THR A 351 -20.79 9.63 -20.37
N LEU A 352 -22.05 9.33 -20.66
CA LEU A 352 -22.48 8.05 -21.21
C LEU A 352 -21.94 7.83 -22.64
N SER A 353 -21.86 8.89 -23.47
CA SER A 353 -21.30 8.86 -24.82
C SER A 353 -19.80 8.54 -24.79
N GLU A 354 -19.04 9.14 -23.89
CA GLU A 354 -17.59 8.91 -23.76
C GLU A 354 -17.27 7.51 -23.24
N PHE A 355 -18.03 7.02 -22.28
CA PHE A 355 -17.88 5.64 -21.80
C PHE A 355 -18.22 4.60 -22.88
N ALA A 356 -19.21 4.86 -23.71
CA ALA A 356 -19.54 3.99 -24.83
C ALA A 356 -18.42 3.92 -25.87
N LYS A 357 -17.76 5.05 -26.19
CA LYS A 357 -16.58 5.08 -27.06
C LYS A 357 -15.42 4.26 -26.46
N PHE A 358 -15.13 4.43 -25.17
CA PHE A 358 -14.12 3.66 -24.46
C PHE A 358 -14.40 2.15 -24.55
N ALA A 359 -15.63 1.71 -24.27
CA ALA A 359 -16.03 0.32 -24.34
C ALA A 359 -15.87 -0.27 -25.75
N THR A 360 -16.29 0.48 -26.79
CA THR A 360 -16.13 0.07 -28.19
C THR A 360 -14.67 -0.15 -28.57
N VAL A 361 -13.77 0.75 -28.18
CA VAL A 361 -12.34 0.60 -28.42
C VAL A 361 -11.76 -0.60 -27.68
N GLY A 362 -12.21 -0.84 -26.44
CA GLY A 362 -11.84 -2.04 -25.67
C GLY A 362 -12.22 -3.33 -26.38
N GLU A 363 -13.44 -3.42 -26.93
CA GLU A 363 -13.92 -4.56 -27.72
C GLU A 363 -13.12 -4.75 -29.01
N GLN A 364 -12.80 -3.67 -29.74
CA GLN A 364 -11.97 -3.73 -30.94
C GLN A 364 -10.55 -4.24 -30.65
N ILE A 365 -9.94 -3.78 -29.54
CA ILE A 365 -8.63 -4.25 -29.08
C ILE A 365 -8.68 -5.74 -28.70
N ALA A 366 -9.74 -6.18 -28.06
CA ALA A 366 -9.94 -7.58 -27.70
C ALA A 366 -10.13 -8.49 -28.92
N ALA A 367 -10.82 -8.01 -29.94
CA ALA A 367 -11.18 -8.76 -31.14
C ALA A 367 -10.00 -9.02 -32.09
N THR A 368 -8.91 -8.21 -32.05
CA THR A 368 -7.75 -8.42 -32.93
C THR A 368 -6.61 -9.17 -32.23
N PRO A 369 -6.02 -10.21 -32.84
CA PRO A 369 -4.83 -10.88 -32.33
C PRO A 369 -3.53 -10.08 -32.63
N ALA A 370 -3.55 -9.15 -33.58
CA ALA A 370 -2.37 -8.46 -34.07
C ALA A 370 -1.90 -7.35 -33.12
N LYS A 371 -0.70 -7.52 -32.55
CA LYS A 371 -0.13 -6.57 -31.55
C LYS A 371 -0.02 -5.14 -32.05
N LEU A 372 0.42 -4.95 -33.30
CA LEU A 372 0.57 -3.60 -33.87
C LEU A 372 -0.80 -2.91 -34.09
N GLU A 373 -1.82 -3.67 -34.44
CA GLU A 373 -3.18 -3.16 -34.60
C GLU A 373 -3.78 -2.75 -33.25
N LYS A 374 -3.55 -3.52 -32.18
CA LYS A 374 -3.93 -3.14 -30.80
C LYS A 374 -3.30 -1.81 -30.40
N ILE A 375 -2.01 -1.63 -30.69
CA ILE A 375 -1.28 -0.40 -30.37
C ILE A 375 -1.86 0.77 -31.18
N ARG A 376 -2.18 0.56 -32.46
CA ARG A 376 -2.79 1.59 -33.33
C ARG A 376 -4.15 2.04 -32.80
N LEU A 377 -5.06 1.10 -32.54
CA LEU A 377 -6.40 1.37 -32.01
C LEU A 377 -6.35 2.16 -30.69
N LEU A 378 -5.47 1.75 -29.78
CA LEU A 378 -5.29 2.43 -28.50
C LEU A 378 -4.73 3.85 -28.68
N ALA A 379 -3.67 4.00 -29.52
CA ALA A 379 -3.05 5.30 -29.76
C ALA A 379 -4.01 6.28 -30.44
N ASP A 380 -4.80 5.81 -31.40
CA ASP A 380 -5.78 6.65 -32.12
C ASP A 380 -6.87 7.11 -31.14
N TYR A 381 -7.36 6.25 -30.26
CA TYR A 381 -8.33 6.63 -29.23
C TYR A 381 -7.76 7.64 -28.23
N LEU A 382 -6.57 7.39 -27.66
CA LEU A 382 -5.95 8.28 -26.68
C LEU A 382 -5.69 9.69 -27.23
N ARG A 383 -5.45 9.84 -28.53
CA ARG A 383 -5.30 11.16 -29.19
C ARG A 383 -6.61 11.95 -29.29
N THR A 384 -7.76 11.30 -29.15
CA THR A 384 -9.07 11.97 -29.19
C THR A 384 -9.50 12.53 -27.84
N LEU A 385 -8.78 12.18 -26.76
CA LEU A 385 -9.12 12.55 -25.39
C LEU A 385 -8.49 13.90 -24.98
N ASP A 386 -9.19 14.66 -24.17
CA ASP A 386 -8.68 15.88 -23.55
C ASP A 386 -7.77 15.59 -22.34
N GLN A 387 -7.27 16.67 -21.70
CA GLN A 387 -6.35 16.57 -20.55
C GLN A 387 -6.97 15.94 -19.29
N GLU A 388 -8.30 15.98 -19.17
CA GLU A 388 -9.01 15.38 -18.01
C GLU A 388 -9.36 13.92 -18.28
N GLN A 389 -9.73 13.57 -19.50
CA GLN A 389 -10.13 12.23 -19.91
C GLN A 389 -8.94 11.28 -20.09
N LEU A 390 -7.79 11.78 -20.55
CA LEU A 390 -6.61 10.97 -20.86
C LEU A 390 -6.07 10.17 -19.68
N PRO A 391 -5.90 10.73 -18.45
CA PRO A 391 -5.48 9.96 -17.28
C PRO A 391 -6.47 8.86 -16.90
N ILE A 392 -7.77 9.15 -17.02
CA ILE A 392 -8.84 8.19 -16.69
C ILE A 392 -8.79 7.01 -17.66
N ALA A 393 -8.78 7.27 -18.97
CA ALA A 393 -8.74 6.22 -19.98
C ALA A 393 -7.48 5.36 -19.91
N THR A 394 -6.30 5.96 -19.69
CA THR A 394 -5.05 5.22 -19.52
C THR A 394 -5.09 4.31 -18.30
N THR A 395 -5.67 4.76 -17.19
CA THR A 395 -5.86 3.96 -15.99
C THR A 395 -6.74 2.73 -16.25
N TYR A 396 -7.85 2.89 -16.97
CA TYR A 396 -8.74 1.78 -17.31
C TYR A 396 -8.11 0.78 -18.29
N PHE A 397 -7.36 1.24 -19.30
CA PHE A 397 -6.69 0.34 -20.25
C PHE A 397 -5.51 -0.43 -19.63
N THR A 398 -4.90 0.06 -18.56
CA THR A 398 -3.86 -0.67 -17.83
C THR A 398 -4.45 -1.73 -16.86
N GLY A 399 -5.78 -1.83 -16.78
CA GLY A 399 -6.47 -2.77 -15.88
C GLY A 399 -6.51 -2.31 -14.42
N HIS A 400 -6.15 -1.06 -14.14
CA HIS A 400 -6.09 -0.48 -12.80
C HIS A 400 -7.26 0.49 -12.57
N ALA A 401 -8.47 0.01 -12.75
CA ALA A 401 -9.70 0.81 -12.56
C ALA A 401 -9.96 1.30 -11.13
N PHE A 402 -9.10 0.95 -10.16
CA PHE A 402 -9.25 1.33 -8.75
C PHE A 402 -7.91 1.75 -8.15
N ALA A 403 -7.94 2.88 -7.43
CA ALA A 403 -6.94 3.52 -6.56
C ALA A 403 -5.46 3.16 -6.78
N GLN A 404 -4.64 4.15 -7.06
CA GLN A 404 -3.18 4.09 -7.25
C GLN A 404 -2.38 3.52 -6.07
N SER A 405 -3.01 3.15 -4.95
CA SER A 405 -2.38 2.52 -3.79
C SER A 405 -1.90 1.09 -4.02
N ASP A 406 -2.32 0.42 -5.11
CA ASP A 406 -2.04 -0.99 -5.37
C ASP A 406 -1.01 -1.26 -6.47
N LEU A 407 -0.43 -0.21 -7.05
CA LEU A 407 0.62 -0.37 -8.05
C LEU A 407 1.98 -0.48 -7.36
N PRO A 408 2.72 -1.58 -7.54
CA PRO A 408 4.16 -1.48 -7.42
C PRO A 408 4.58 -0.39 -8.43
N HIS A 409 5.21 0.68 -7.96
CA HIS A 409 5.80 1.68 -8.83
C HIS A 409 6.66 0.96 -9.87
N ILE A 410 6.12 0.82 -11.08
CA ILE A 410 6.97 0.70 -12.24
C ILE A 410 7.72 2.02 -12.21
N ALA A 411 9.00 1.93 -11.85
CA ALA A 411 9.93 3.03 -11.88
C ALA A 411 9.58 3.89 -13.09
N SER A 412 9.49 5.20 -12.88
CA SER A 412 9.51 6.20 -13.92
C SER A 412 10.87 6.09 -14.65
N GLY A 413 11.06 5.00 -15.36
CA GLY A 413 12.11 4.75 -16.31
C GLY A 413 11.77 5.61 -17.52
N ARG A 414 12.36 6.77 -17.55
CA ARG A 414 12.68 7.61 -18.72
C ARG A 414 12.10 7.07 -20.01
N ILE A 415 11.01 7.69 -20.47
CA ILE A 415 10.72 7.79 -21.90
C ILE A 415 11.74 8.81 -22.43
N ASN A 416 12.97 8.37 -22.59
CA ASN A 416 13.97 9.02 -23.42
C ASN A 416 14.56 7.95 -24.31
N HIS A 417 14.40 8.18 -25.60
CA HIS A 417 14.88 7.47 -26.78
C HIS A 417 13.83 6.61 -27.51
N LEU A 418 12.96 7.31 -28.24
CA LEU A 418 12.61 6.85 -29.59
C LEU A 418 13.88 7.02 -30.43
N PRO A 419 14.40 5.97 -31.11
CA PRO A 419 15.49 6.15 -32.05
C PRO A 419 15.02 7.02 -33.22
N ARG A 420 15.75 8.09 -33.48
CA ARG A 420 15.68 8.79 -34.75
C ARG A 420 16.11 7.83 -35.85
N ASN A 421 15.29 7.71 -36.85
CA ASN A 421 15.54 6.99 -38.08
C ASN A 421 16.68 7.72 -38.82
N ASP A 422 17.91 7.24 -38.71
CA ASP A 422 18.96 7.49 -39.66
C ASP A 422 19.44 6.13 -40.19
N GLY A 423 19.21 5.96 -41.46
CA GLY A 423 19.60 4.75 -42.16
C GLY A 423 21.13 4.60 -42.20
N SER A 424 21.61 3.52 -41.63
CA SER A 424 22.83 2.88 -42.08
C SER A 424 22.77 1.37 -41.72
N VAL A 425 22.74 0.60 -42.76
CA VAL A 425 22.97 -0.85 -42.80
C VAL A 425 24.42 -1.09 -42.49
N GLY A 426 24.70 -1.98 -41.54
CA GLY A 426 26.03 -2.52 -41.24
C GLY A 426 25.89 -3.93 -40.71
N ILE A 427 26.29 -4.86 -41.54
CA ILE A 427 26.44 -6.30 -41.32
C ILE A 427 27.66 -6.52 -40.41
N GLU A 428 27.49 -7.20 -39.29
CA GLU A 428 28.24 -8.39 -38.87
C GLU A 428 27.62 -8.93 -37.57
#